data_b4a574d1f484e4605b10a0e704ea8024
#
_entry.id   b4a574d1f484e4605b10a0e704ea8024
#
_cell.length_a   1.000
_cell.length_b   1.000
_cell.length_c   1.000
_cell.angle_alpha   90.00
_cell.angle_beta   90.00
_cell.angle_gamma   90.00
#
_symmetry.space_group_name_H-M   'P 1'
#
loop_
_entity.id
_entity.type
_entity.pdbx_description
1 polymer ?
#
loop_
_entity_poly.entity_id
_entity_poly.type
_entity_poly.pdbx_seq_one_letter_code
_entity_poly.pdbx_strand_id
1 'polypeptide(L)'
;MTVNIGLIGLGMIGRDHLKRFNNVITGAKVTAVCDINRATADAVAAEYKATAFYDADELINSDLVDAVFICSVGPVHKAQIISSFNAGKPVFCEKPLTPTADDSREIIEAEVSSGKRLLQLGFMRRFDPGYQALKETIKGGELGEILLMHCAHRNPVVPETYTLEMAVNDSATHEIDIIRYLLNENIVSVRVDKPGKKTSRAYAHLQDPLIIIFETESGVRVDDELFVNCNYGYDIQCEVIGENAITGLTEQALTYTRSQSGVGHHIAQSCMERFAIAYDREVQNFVDSVARGSEMTGPSSWDGYIVALVCDAGLASLKDGQKHNVAIPECPALYLPKN
;
A
#
# COMPACT_ATOMS: atom_id res chain seq x y z
N MET A 1 9.49 16.19 -21.07
CA MET A 1 9.10 17.28 -20.14
C MET A 1 9.43 16.82 -18.73
N THR A 2 10.02 17.64 -17.90
CA THR A 2 10.28 17.28 -16.50
C THR A 2 9.04 17.64 -15.67
N VAL A 3 8.50 16.64 -14.95
CA VAL A 3 7.31 16.82 -14.09
C VAL A 3 7.72 17.51 -12.77
N ASN A 4 7.05 18.57 -12.41
CA ASN A 4 7.25 19.28 -11.15
C ASN A 4 6.35 18.68 -10.08
N ILE A 5 6.95 18.07 -9.06
CA ILE A 5 6.23 17.37 -7.98
C ILE A 5 6.09 18.30 -6.76
N GLY A 6 4.87 18.40 -6.25
CA GLY A 6 4.58 18.92 -4.91
C GLY A 6 4.39 17.79 -3.93
N LEU A 7 5.25 17.65 -2.91
CA LEU A 7 5.20 16.59 -1.93
C LEU A 7 4.62 17.08 -0.60
N ILE A 8 3.56 16.44 -0.12
CA ILE A 8 2.85 16.76 1.12
C ILE A 8 3.09 15.68 2.15
N GLY A 9 3.58 16.06 3.34
CA GLY A 9 3.94 15.15 4.43
C GLY A 9 5.39 14.73 4.39
N LEU A 10 6.20 15.28 5.30
CA LEU A 10 7.65 15.10 5.37
C LEU A 10 8.07 14.16 6.52
N GLY A 11 7.21 13.19 6.83
CA GLY A 11 7.49 12.10 7.74
C GLY A 11 8.47 11.07 7.16
N MET A 12 8.51 9.88 7.76
CA MET A 12 9.44 8.80 7.37
C MET A 12 9.32 8.45 5.89
N ILE A 13 8.10 8.15 5.40
CA ILE A 13 7.89 7.72 4.01
C ILE A 13 8.06 8.89 3.02
N GLY A 14 7.61 10.09 3.34
CA GLY A 14 7.83 11.26 2.49
C GLY A 14 9.30 11.60 2.30
N ARG A 15 10.12 11.47 3.33
CA ARG A 15 11.59 11.62 3.23
C ARG A 15 12.24 10.52 2.40
N ASP A 16 11.72 9.30 2.46
CA ASP A 16 12.20 8.20 1.62
C ASP A 16 11.89 8.46 0.15
N HIS A 17 10.68 8.91 -0.17
CA HIS A 17 10.31 9.31 -1.53
C HIS A 17 11.10 10.52 -2.03
N LEU A 18 11.41 11.51 -1.20
CA LEU A 18 12.30 12.62 -1.57
C LEU A 18 13.68 12.12 -2.02
N LYS A 19 14.26 11.15 -1.26
CA LYS A 19 15.52 10.51 -1.65
C LYS A 19 15.40 9.78 -2.99
N ARG A 20 14.26 9.10 -3.26
CA ARG A 20 14.01 8.43 -4.53
C ARG A 20 13.95 9.42 -5.68
N PHE A 21 13.18 10.50 -5.55
CA PHE A 21 13.12 11.56 -6.55
C PHE A 21 14.48 12.18 -6.85
N ASN A 22 15.34 12.32 -5.85
CA ASN A 22 16.66 12.92 -6.02
C ASN A 22 17.68 11.95 -6.66
N ASN A 23 17.58 10.64 -6.41
CA ASN A 23 18.66 9.69 -6.71
C ASN A 23 18.29 8.64 -7.77
N VAL A 24 17.01 8.33 -7.96
CA VAL A 24 16.57 7.17 -8.75
C VAL A 24 15.59 7.56 -9.84
N ILE A 25 14.57 8.36 -9.50
CA ILE A 25 13.47 8.67 -10.41
C ILE A 25 13.93 9.62 -11.50
N THR A 26 13.53 9.30 -12.74
CA THR A 26 13.86 10.12 -13.91
C THR A 26 12.63 10.86 -14.44
N GLY A 27 12.85 12.02 -15.07
CA GLY A 27 11.77 12.79 -15.68
C GLY A 27 10.93 13.61 -14.70
N ALA A 28 11.28 13.66 -13.41
CA ALA A 28 10.60 14.48 -12.41
C ALA A 28 11.60 15.19 -11.48
N LYS A 29 11.13 16.23 -10.82
CA LYS A 29 11.84 16.93 -9.72
C LYS A 29 10.83 17.40 -8.69
N VAL A 30 11.20 17.39 -7.42
CA VAL A 30 10.42 18.01 -6.35
C VAL A 30 10.68 19.50 -6.34
N THR A 31 9.65 20.31 -6.61
CA THR A 31 9.71 21.77 -6.68
C THR A 31 9.09 22.43 -5.46
N ALA A 32 8.19 21.72 -4.78
CA ALA A 32 7.49 22.20 -3.59
C ALA A 32 7.36 21.09 -2.56
N VAL A 33 7.46 21.43 -1.29
CA VAL A 33 7.26 20.52 -0.15
C VAL A 33 6.34 21.19 0.87
N CYS A 34 5.47 20.40 1.51
CA CYS A 34 4.54 20.88 2.52
C CYS A 34 4.56 20.00 3.77
N ASP A 35 4.62 20.64 4.92
CA ASP A 35 4.40 20.02 6.22
C ASP A 35 3.77 21.03 7.19
N ILE A 36 2.88 20.57 8.07
CA ILE A 36 2.30 21.41 9.12
C ILE A 36 3.37 21.91 10.12
N ASN A 37 4.45 21.15 10.27
CA ASN A 37 5.62 21.57 11.03
C ASN A 37 6.51 22.47 10.14
N ARG A 38 6.42 23.77 10.35
CA ARG A 38 7.17 24.78 9.57
C ARG A 38 8.67 24.53 9.56
N ALA A 39 9.26 24.20 10.70
CA ALA A 39 10.69 23.94 10.80
C ALA A 39 11.12 22.72 9.96
N THR A 40 10.27 21.68 9.89
CA THR A 40 10.49 20.52 9.02
C THR A 40 10.39 20.92 7.54
N ALA A 41 9.35 21.67 7.16
CA ALA A 41 9.17 22.13 5.79
C ALA A 41 10.36 22.99 5.31
N ASP A 42 10.78 23.97 6.11
CA ASP A 42 11.92 24.86 5.80
C ASP A 42 13.24 24.08 5.65
N ALA A 43 13.52 23.17 6.58
CA ALA A 43 14.74 22.38 6.53
C ALA A 43 14.82 21.49 5.28
N VAL A 44 13.71 20.82 4.94
CA VAL A 44 13.62 19.95 3.75
C VAL A 44 13.65 20.78 2.47
N ALA A 45 12.93 21.91 2.43
CA ALA A 45 12.96 22.81 1.28
C ALA A 45 14.38 23.30 0.97
N ALA A 46 15.14 23.67 2.01
CA ALA A 46 16.54 24.08 1.86
C ALA A 46 17.43 22.94 1.35
N GLU A 47 17.26 21.72 1.87
CA GLU A 47 18.03 20.52 1.49
C GLU A 47 17.80 20.16 0.01
N TYR A 48 16.54 20.16 -0.44
CA TYR A 48 16.14 19.73 -1.81
C TYR A 48 16.00 20.89 -2.79
N LYS A 49 16.28 22.14 -2.41
CA LYS A 49 16.12 23.36 -3.22
C LYS A 49 14.70 23.52 -3.75
N ALA A 50 13.72 23.17 -2.92
CA ALA A 50 12.30 23.28 -3.19
C ALA A 50 11.70 24.52 -2.48
N THR A 51 10.47 24.86 -2.80
CA THR A 51 9.71 25.88 -2.09
C THR A 51 8.95 25.27 -0.92
N ALA A 52 9.06 25.87 0.27
CA ALA A 52 8.32 25.42 1.45
C ALA A 52 6.89 25.96 1.44
N PHE A 53 5.93 25.08 1.72
CA PHE A 53 4.54 25.40 1.99
C PHE A 53 4.16 24.84 3.37
N TYR A 54 3.16 25.48 4.00
CA TYR A 54 2.70 25.09 5.34
C TYR A 54 1.21 24.73 5.36
N ASP A 55 0.58 24.91 4.21
CA ASP A 55 -0.80 24.54 3.91
C ASP A 55 -0.83 23.71 2.63
N ALA A 56 -1.57 22.59 2.67
CA ALA A 56 -1.63 21.65 1.54
C ALA A 56 -2.34 22.27 0.33
N ASP A 57 -3.41 23.03 0.55
CA ASP A 57 -4.17 23.66 -0.54
C ASP A 57 -3.37 24.74 -1.25
N GLU A 58 -2.52 25.49 -0.53
CA GLU A 58 -1.59 26.45 -1.13
C GLU A 58 -0.59 25.74 -2.07
N LEU A 59 -0.03 24.59 -1.64
CA LEU A 59 0.86 23.79 -2.50
C LEU A 59 0.11 23.23 -3.70
N ILE A 60 -1.07 22.63 -3.48
CA ILE A 60 -1.89 21.99 -4.52
C ILE A 60 -2.24 23.00 -5.62
N ASN A 61 -2.59 24.24 -5.27
CA ASN A 61 -2.99 25.27 -6.22
C ASN A 61 -1.80 26.09 -6.78
N SER A 62 -0.57 25.78 -6.40
CA SER A 62 0.63 26.48 -6.89
C SER A 62 0.97 26.12 -8.34
N ASP A 63 1.35 27.11 -9.13
CA ASP A 63 1.87 26.93 -10.50
C ASP A 63 3.26 26.25 -10.53
N LEU A 64 3.90 26.06 -9.37
CA LEU A 64 5.16 25.34 -9.24
C LEU A 64 4.98 23.81 -9.32
N VAL A 65 3.74 23.29 -9.31
CA VAL A 65 3.41 21.87 -9.14
C VAL A 65 2.56 21.39 -10.31
N ASP A 66 3.05 20.38 -11.02
CA ASP A 66 2.31 19.68 -12.08
C ASP A 66 1.51 18.47 -11.54
N ALA A 67 2.03 17.82 -10.51
CA ALA A 67 1.42 16.64 -9.88
C ALA A 67 1.69 16.63 -8.36
N VAL A 68 0.73 16.11 -7.60
CA VAL A 68 0.75 16.07 -6.14
C VAL A 68 1.14 14.69 -5.64
N PHE A 69 2.04 14.65 -4.65
CA PHE A 69 2.53 13.41 -4.02
C PHE A 69 2.21 13.46 -2.52
N ILE A 70 1.19 12.69 -2.08
CA ILE A 70 0.64 12.74 -0.73
C ILE A 70 1.26 11.64 0.13
N CYS A 71 1.99 12.04 1.17
CA CYS A 71 2.62 11.18 2.19
C CYS A 71 2.21 11.59 3.61
N SER A 72 1.12 12.32 3.75
CA SER A 72 0.56 12.74 5.03
C SER A 72 -0.08 11.57 5.78
N VAL A 73 -0.75 11.82 6.89
CA VAL A 73 -1.48 10.80 7.64
C VAL A 73 -2.86 10.55 7.03
N GLY A 74 -3.32 9.30 7.02
CA GLY A 74 -4.56 8.87 6.39
C GLY A 74 -5.81 9.74 6.61
N PRO A 75 -6.08 10.28 7.81
CA PRO A 75 -7.26 11.11 8.04
C PRO A 75 -7.37 12.39 7.20
N VAL A 76 -6.27 12.90 6.65
CA VAL A 76 -6.28 14.12 5.81
C VAL A 76 -6.21 13.82 4.32
N HIS A 77 -6.02 12.55 3.91
CA HIS A 77 -5.89 12.17 2.51
C HIS A 77 -7.10 12.60 1.67
N LYS A 78 -8.34 12.35 2.15
CA LYS A 78 -9.58 12.70 1.43
C LYS A 78 -9.59 14.15 0.97
N ALA A 79 -9.35 15.08 1.89
CA ALA A 79 -9.39 16.51 1.57
C ALA A 79 -8.31 16.88 0.54
N GLN A 80 -7.07 16.39 0.71
CA GLN A 80 -5.95 16.67 -0.19
C GLN A 80 -6.15 16.08 -1.58
N ILE A 81 -6.71 14.85 -1.67
CA ILE A 81 -7.00 14.19 -2.94
C ILE A 81 -8.09 14.97 -3.70
N ILE A 82 -9.22 15.28 -3.04
CA ILE A 82 -10.34 16.01 -3.66
C ILE A 82 -9.90 17.40 -4.09
N SER A 83 -9.12 18.11 -3.28
CA SER A 83 -8.54 19.40 -3.65
C SER A 83 -7.67 19.29 -4.91
N SER A 84 -6.84 18.24 -5.01
CA SER A 84 -6.00 18.00 -6.18
C SER A 84 -6.82 17.69 -7.44
N PHE A 85 -7.90 16.91 -7.32
CA PHE A 85 -8.83 16.66 -8.43
C PHE A 85 -9.50 17.94 -8.92
N ASN A 86 -9.93 18.80 -7.99
CA ASN A 86 -10.51 20.12 -8.31
C ASN A 86 -9.51 21.04 -9.01
N ALA A 87 -8.22 20.94 -8.67
CA ALA A 87 -7.14 21.65 -9.35
C ALA A 87 -6.73 21.00 -10.68
N GLY A 88 -7.35 19.87 -11.05
CA GLY A 88 -7.03 19.11 -12.28
C GLY A 88 -5.66 18.45 -12.25
N LYS A 89 -5.07 18.24 -11.07
CA LYS A 89 -3.72 17.69 -10.90
C LYS A 89 -3.75 16.19 -10.64
N PRO A 90 -2.89 15.40 -11.34
CA PRO A 90 -2.66 14.00 -11.00
C PRO A 90 -2.12 13.85 -9.57
N VAL A 91 -2.51 12.74 -8.92
CA VAL A 91 -2.20 12.48 -7.51
C VAL A 91 -1.56 11.11 -7.36
N PHE A 92 -0.43 11.05 -6.69
CA PHE A 92 0.01 9.85 -5.98
C PHE A 92 -0.37 10.01 -4.51
N CYS A 93 -0.99 9.00 -3.92
CA CYS A 93 -1.29 9.00 -2.49
C CYS A 93 -0.77 7.73 -1.83
N GLU A 94 -0.03 7.87 -0.72
CA GLU A 94 0.34 6.73 0.10
C GLU A 94 -0.90 6.03 0.69
N LYS A 95 -0.76 4.75 0.97
CA LYS A 95 -1.80 3.96 1.63
C LYS A 95 -1.94 4.35 3.14
N PRO A 96 -3.11 4.12 3.75
CA PRO A 96 -4.39 3.74 3.13
C PRO A 96 -4.99 4.90 2.34
N LEU A 97 -5.90 4.62 1.39
CA LEU A 97 -6.59 5.69 0.67
C LEU A 97 -7.26 6.65 1.67
N THR A 98 -8.05 6.08 2.58
CA THR A 98 -8.61 6.77 3.76
C THR A 98 -8.77 5.77 4.91
N PRO A 99 -8.99 6.22 6.16
CA PRO A 99 -9.24 5.34 7.30
C PRO A 99 -10.57 4.56 7.24
N THR A 100 -11.57 5.04 6.48
CA THR A 100 -12.92 4.46 6.39
C THR A 100 -13.36 4.27 4.94
N ALA A 101 -14.23 3.29 4.70
CA ALA A 101 -14.79 3.08 3.37
C ALA A 101 -15.69 4.25 2.93
N ASP A 102 -16.42 4.90 3.86
CA ASP A 102 -17.26 6.05 3.51
C ASP A 102 -16.45 7.23 2.96
N ASP A 103 -15.32 7.56 3.59
CA ASP A 103 -14.42 8.59 3.07
C ASP A 103 -13.81 8.21 1.71
N SER A 104 -13.47 6.93 1.53
CA SER A 104 -12.99 6.41 0.24
C SER A 104 -14.05 6.55 -0.86
N ARG A 105 -15.33 6.32 -0.55
CA ARG A 105 -16.44 6.45 -1.49
C ARG A 105 -16.58 7.89 -2.01
N GLU A 106 -16.42 8.89 -1.15
CA GLU A 106 -16.44 10.29 -1.59
C GLU A 106 -15.32 10.62 -2.58
N ILE A 107 -14.13 10.00 -2.43
CA ILE A 107 -13.03 10.13 -3.40
C ILE A 107 -13.42 9.50 -4.74
N ILE A 108 -14.05 8.30 -4.72
CA ILE A 108 -14.54 7.65 -5.94
C ILE A 108 -15.55 8.55 -6.67
N GLU A 109 -16.52 9.12 -5.95
CA GLU A 109 -17.53 10.01 -6.52
C GLU A 109 -16.90 11.25 -7.17
N ALA A 110 -15.89 11.83 -6.51
CA ALA A 110 -15.14 12.99 -7.03
C ALA A 110 -14.31 12.62 -8.28
N GLU A 111 -13.61 11.48 -8.28
CA GLU A 111 -12.80 11.05 -9.43
C GLU A 111 -13.67 10.68 -10.63
N VAL A 112 -14.78 9.98 -10.40
CA VAL A 112 -15.78 9.66 -11.45
C VAL A 112 -16.36 10.96 -12.05
N SER A 113 -16.66 11.96 -11.21
CA SER A 113 -17.15 13.26 -11.67
C SER A 113 -16.13 14.02 -12.52
N SER A 114 -14.83 13.83 -12.27
CA SER A 114 -13.74 14.40 -13.10
C SER A 114 -13.64 13.76 -14.50
N GLY A 115 -14.19 12.57 -14.67
CA GLY A 115 -14.16 11.80 -15.92
C GLY A 115 -12.81 11.21 -16.29
N LYS A 116 -11.81 11.26 -15.39
CA LYS A 116 -10.45 10.76 -15.63
C LYS A 116 -9.89 10.06 -14.39
N ARG A 117 -9.09 9.02 -14.61
CA ARG A 117 -8.29 8.42 -13.54
C ARG A 117 -7.09 9.31 -13.23
N LEU A 118 -7.19 10.07 -12.16
CA LEU A 118 -6.19 11.03 -11.71
C LEU A 118 -5.30 10.48 -10.59
N LEU A 119 -5.76 9.47 -9.85
CA LEU A 119 -5.06 8.95 -8.68
C LEU A 119 -4.36 7.61 -8.97
N GLN A 120 -3.13 7.50 -8.47
CA GLN A 120 -2.43 6.25 -8.23
C GLN A 120 -2.21 6.09 -6.72
N LEU A 121 -2.66 4.97 -6.16
CA LEU A 121 -2.49 4.65 -4.75
C LEU A 121 -1.20 3.87 -4.50
N GLY A 122 -0.53 4.13 -3.38
CA GLY A 122 0.76 3.58 -2.99
C GLY A 122 0.70 2.12 -2.51
N PHE A 123 0.25 1.19 -3.35
CA PHE A 123 0.34 -0.24 -3.12
C PHE A 123 1.56 -0.84 -3.84
N MET A 124 2.74 -0.56 -3.29
CA MET A 124 4.03 -0.90 -3.88
C MET A 124 4.20 -2.38 -4.20
N ARG A 125 3.54 -3.31 -3.49
CA ARG A 125 3.72 -4.75 -3.73
C ARG A 125 3.32 -5.18 -5.15
N ARG A 126 2.39 -4.47 -5.81
CA ARG A 126 2.05 -4.73 -7.22
C ARG A 126 3.20 -4.46 -8.19
N PHE A 127 4.22 -3.72 -7.76
CA PHE A 127 5.43 -3.39 -8.53
C PHE A 127 6.64 -4.24 -8.12
N ASP A 128 6.51 -5.09 -7.10
CA ASP A 128 7.56 -6.01 -6.68
C ASP A 128 7.78 -7.11 -7.73
N PRO A 129 9.04 -7.38 -8.13
CA PRO A 129 9.32 -8.40 -9.13
C PRO A 129 8.83 -9.79 -8.76
N GLY A 130 8.88 -10.16 -7.47
CA GLY A 130 8.41 -11.45 -6.97
C GLY A 130 6.90 -11.58 -7.12
N TYR A 131 6.14 -10.58 -6.68
CA TYR A 131 4.68 -10.58 -6.84
C TYR A 131 4.24 -10.49 -8.31
N GLN A 132 4.97 -9.78 -9.16
CA GLN A 132 4.70 -9.76 -10.61
C GLN A 132 4.93 -11.15 -11.24
N ALA A 133 6.04 -11.81 -10.89
CA ALA A 133 6.30 -13.17 -11.36
C ALA A 133 5.23 -14.15 -10.87
N LEU A 134 4.81 -14.04 -9.59
CA LEU A 134 3.75 -14.85 -9.03
C LEU A 134 2.42 -14.65 -9.78
N LYS A 135 2.05 -13.41 -10.09
CA LYS A 135 0.88 -13.08 -10.90
C LYS A 135 0.91 -13.74 -12.28
N GLU A 136 2.04 -13.68 -12.98
CA GLU A 136 2.19 -14.29 -14.30
C GLU A 136 2.13 -15.84 -14.22
N THR A 137 2.69 -16.45 -13.17
CA THR A 137 2.58 -17.91 -12.94
C THR A 137 1.12 -18.33 -12.74
N ILE A 138 0.35 -17.60 -11.92
CA ILE A 138 -1.07 -17.86 -11.70
C ILE A 138 -1.84 -17.75 -13.02
N LYS A 139 -1.61 -16.65 -13.77
CA LYS A 139 -2.24 -16.38 -15.06
C LYS A 139 -1.90 -17.42 -16.12
N GLY A 140 -0.72 -18.02 -16.05
CA GLY A 140 -0.27 -19.08 -16.97
C GLY A 140 -1.09 -20.38 -16.90
N GLY A 141 -1.85 -20.59 -15.80
CA GLY A 141 -2.76 -21.71 -15.63
C GLY A 141 -2.09 -23.03 -15.26
N GLU A 142 -0.77 -23.07 -15.11
CA GLU A 142 -0.04 -24.30 -14.75
C GLU A 142 -0.41 -24.85 -13.35
N LEU A 143 -0.90 -23.98 -12.47
CA LEU A 143 -1.34 -24.37 -11.12
C LEU A 143 -2.68 -25.11 -11.13
N GLY A 144 -3.47 -25.05 -12.21
CA GLY A 144 -4.86 -25.47 -12.21
C GLY A 144 -5.75 -24.48 -11.45
N GLU A 145 -6.88 -24.96 -10.90
CA GLU A 145 -7.73 -24.13 -10.02
C GLU A 145 -6.96 -23.77 -8.75
N ILE A 146 -7.03 -22.50 -8.34
CA ILE A 146 -6.43 -22.04 -7.10
C ILE A 146 -7.35 -22.40 -5.94
N LEU A 147 -6.80 -23.06 -4.93
CA LEU A 147 -7.57 -23.58 -3.79
C LEU A 147 -7.35 -22.78 -2.52
N LEU A 148 -6.08 -22.44 -2.23
CA LEU A 148 -5.68 -21.79 -0.99
C LEU A 148 -4.55 -20.79 -1.26
N MET A 149 -4.43 -19.80 -0.37
CA MET A 149 -3.23 -18.99 -0.24
C MET A 149 -2.80 -18.91 1.23
N HIS A 150 -1.49 -18.93 1.46
CA HIS A 150 -0.88 -18.65 2.75
C HIS A 150 -0.07 -17.38 2.67
N CYS A 151 -0.41 -16.40 3.51
CA CYS A 151 0.31 -15.14 3.61
C CYS A 151 0.92 -14.97 5.00
N ALA A 152 2.04 -14.27 5.08
CA ALA A 152 2.57 -13.81 6.34
C ALA A 152 3.10 -12.40 6.21
N HIS A 153 2.68 -11.54 7.15
CA HIS A 153 3.17 -10.18 7.28
C HIS A 153 3.81 -10.01 8.65
N ARG A 154 5.15 -9.97 8.67
CA ARG A 154 5.89 -9.92 9.91
C ARG A 154 6.75 -8.66 9.95
N ASN A 155 6.55 -7.83 10.98
CA ASN A 155 7.40 -6.67 11.28
C ASN A 155 8.34 -7.00 12.44
N PRO A 156 9.58 -6.51 12.45
CA PRO A 156 10.47 -6.70 13.59
C PRO A 156 9.91 -6.07 14.86
N VAL A 157 9.33 -4.89 14.76
CA VAL A 157 8.73 -4.13 15.86
C VAL A 157 7.80 -3.04 15.32
N VAL A 158 6.77 -2.70 16.08
CA VAL A 158 5.92 -1.51 15.84
C VAL A 158 6.08 -0.51 16.99
N PRO A 159 5.81 0.80 16.76
CA PRO A 159 5.88 1.81 17.82
C PRO A 159 4.78 1.62 18.88
N GLU A 160 4.95 2.18 20.07
CA GLU A 160 3.98 2.10 21.17
C GLU A 160 2.61 2.70 20.80
N THR A 161 2.59 3.65 19.86
CA THR A 161 1.36 4.27 19.34
C THR A 161 0.57 3.36 18.38
N TYR A 162 1.12 2.23 17.99
CA TYR A 162 0.43 1.26 17.13
C TYR A 162 -0.71 0.60 17.89
N THR A 163 -1.92 0.62 17.32
CA THR A 163 -3.11 0.03 17.95
C THR A 163 -3.47 -1.32 17.34
N LEU A 164 -4.33 -2.06 18.03
CA LEU A 164 -4.78 -3.36 17.53
C LEU A 164 -5.58 -3.22 16.22
N GLU A 165 -6.33 -2.13 16.07
CA GLU A 165 -7.06 -1.80 14.84
C GLU A 165 -6.12 -1.56 13.67
N MET A 166 -4.94 -0.97 13.90
CA MET A 166 -3.93 -0.72 12.87
C MET A 166 -3.38 -2.04 12.29
N ALA A 167 -3.46 -3.15 13.02
CA ALA A 167 -3.13 -4.45 12.47
C ALA A 167 -4.00 -4.78 11.25
N VAL A 168 -5.29 -4.39 11.27
CA VAL A 168 -6.25 -4.64 10.20
C VAL A 168 -6.25 -3.52 9.16
N ASN A 169 -6.34 -2.25 9.58
CA ASN A 169 -6.59 -1.12 8.67
C ASN A 169 -5.32 -0.36 8.22
N ASP A 170 -4.15 -0.80 8.65
CA ASP A 170 -2.86 -0.27 8.19
C ASP A 170 -1.94 -1.37 7.66
N SER A 171 -1.71 -2.45 8.43
CA SER A 171 -0.81 -3.54 8.00
C SER A 171 -1.47 -4.48 6.99
N ALA A 172 -2.62 -5.09 7.31
CA ALA A 172 -3.30 -6.05 6.44
C ALA A 172 -3.84 -5.45 5.12
N THR A 173 -3.86 -4.12 4.98
CA THR A 173 -4.22 -3.45 3.72
C THR A 173 -3.37 -3.94 2.54
N HIS A 174 -2.12 -4.28 2.80
CA HIS A 174 -1.20 -4.79 1.79
C HIS A 174 -1.55 -6.21 1.33
N GLU A 175 -1.96 -7.07 2.27
CA GLU A 175 -2.41 -8.43 1.96
C GLU A 175 -3.75 -8.39 1.22
N ILE A 176 -4.69 -7.58 1.67
CA ILE A 176 -5.99 -7.40 1.01
C ILE A 176 -5.81 -6.95 -0.44
N ASP A 177 -4.93 -5.96 -0.68
CA ASP A 177 -4.65 -5.48 -2.03
C ASP A 177 -3.98 -6.54 -2.89
N ILE A 178 -2.96 -7.23 -2.36
CA ILE A 178 -2.18 -8.19 -3.16
C ILE A 178 -2.96 -9.47 -3.47
N ILE A 179 -3.83 -9.95 -2.58
CA ILE A 179 -4.74 -11.06 -2.84
C ILE A 179 -5.63 -10.73 -4.03
N ARG A 180 -6.29 -9.56 -4.02
CA ARG A 180 -7.13 -9.09 -5.11
C ARG A 180 -6.34 -8.95 -6.42
N TYR A 181 -5.14 -8.40 -6.35
CA TYR A 181 -4.26 -8.27 -7.51
C TYR A 181 -3.87 -9.63 -8.10
N LEU A 182 -3.43 -10.58 -7.27
CA LEU A 182 -2.98 -11.90 -7.71
C LEU A 182 -4.11 -12.72 -8.33
N LEU A 183 -5.25 -12.81 -7.65
CA LEU A 183 -6.37 -13.65 -8.06
C LEU A 183 -7.30 -12.95 -9.06
N ASN A 184 -7.23 -11.63 -9.19
CA ASN A 184 -8.14 -10.81 -9.98
C ASN A 184 -9.61 -10.98 -9.54
N GLU A 185 -9.83 -11.11 -8.23
CA GLU A 185 -11.12 -11.32 -7.59
C GLU A 185 -11.27 -10.41 -6.36
N ASN A 186 -12.50 -10.22 -5.91
CA ASN A 186 -12.74 -9.53 -4.65
C ASN A 186 -12.77 -10.50 -3.47
N ILE A 187 -12.45 -9.98 -2.29
CA ILE A 187 -12.63 -10.66 -1.01
C ILE A 187 -14.08 -10.42 -0.58
N VAL A 188 -14.83 -11.49 -0.33
CA VAL A 188 -16.27 -11.44 0.02
C VAL A 188 -16.53 -11.69 1.50
N SER A 189 -15.53 -12.14 2.25
CA SER A 189 -15.65 -12.27 3.70
C SER A 189 -14.30 -12.20 4.39
N VAL A 190 -14.33 -11.80 5.66
CA VAL A 190 -13.15 -11.72 6.53
C VAL A 190 -13.48 -12.19 7.93
N ARG A 191 -12.52 -12.87 8.57
CA ARG A 191 -12.54 -13.22 9.98
C ARG A 191 -11.18 -12.97 10.59
N VAL A 192 -11.15 -12.31 11.75
CA VAL A 192 -9.93 -12.04 12.52
C VAL A 192 -9.94 -12.91 13.78
N ASP A 193 -8.99 -13.82 13.85
CA ASP A 193 -8.79 -14.70 15.01
C ASP A 193 -7.65 -14.16 15.89
N LYS A 194 -7.90 -14.13 17.19
CA LYS A 194 -6.94 -13.76 18.22
C LYS A 194 -6.45 -15.03 18.93
N PRO A 195 -5.22 -15.50 18.65
CA PRO A 195 -4.65 -16.65 19.35
C PRO A 195 -4.66 -16.45 20.87
N GLY A 196 -4.88 -17.50 21.64
CA GLY A 196 -4.90 -17.42 23.12
C GLY A 196 -3.56 -17.07 23.75
N LYS A 197 -2.45 -17.14 22.97
CA LYS A 197 -1.11 -16.72 23.39
C LYS A 197 -0.69 -15.50 22.60
N LYS A 198 0.02 -14.59 23.25
CA LYS A 198 0.66 -13.44 22.61
C LYS A 198 2.15 -13.38 22.91
N THR A 199 2.90 -12.71 22.07
CA THR A 199 4.33 -12.48 22.33
C THR A 199 4.53 -11.57 23.54
N SER A 200 5.55 -11.86 24.34
CA SER A 200 5.95 -10.99 25.46
C SER A 200 6.57 -9.66 25.02
N ARG A 201 6.88 -9.52 23.72
CA ARG A 201 7.41 -8.28 23.13
C ARG A 201 6.34 -7.27 22.75
N ALA A 202 5.09 -7.72 22.58
CA ALA A 202 3.97 -6.82 22.26
C ALA A 202 3.63 -5.94 23.47
N TYR A 203 3.30 -4.69 23.20
CA TYR A 203 2.75 -3.77 24.20
C TYR A 203 1.49 -4.37 24.85
N ALA A 204 1.19 -3.96 26.06
CA ALA A 204 0.10 -4.56 26.85
C ALA A 204 -1.27 -4.50 26.15
N HIS A 205 -1.51 -3.44 25.38
CA HIS A 205 -2.76 -3.21 24.64
C HIS A 205 -2.84 -3.99 23.32
N LEU A 206 -1.76 -4.62 22.85
CA LEU A 206 -1.75 -5.39 21.61
C LEU A 206 -1.97 -6.89 21.87
N GLN A 207 -2.76 -7.52 21.02
CA GLN A 207 -2.76 -8.95 20.78
C GLN A 207 -1.92 -9.22 19.54
N ASP A 208 -0.84 -10.00 19.66
CA ASP A 208 0.13 -10.25 18.61
C ASP A 208 0.75 -11.65 18.79
N PRO A 209 0.70 -12.55 17.79
CA PRO A 209 0.16 -12.35 16.45
C PRO A 209 -1.37 -12.39 16.35
N LEU A 210 -1.89 -12.04 15.16
CA LEU A 210 -3.24 -12.30 14.70
C LEU A 210 -3.23 -13.29 13.54
N ILE A 211 -4.38 -13.96 13.30
CA ILE A 211 -4.64 -14.68 12.06
C ILE A 211 -5.86 -14.05 11.41
N ILE A 212 -5.72 -13.63 10.15
CA ILE A 212 -6.82 -13.09 9.36
C ILE A 212 -7.17 -14.10 8.28
N ILE A 213 -8.44 -14.47 8.18
CA ILE A 213 -8.94 -15.41 7.19
C ILE A 213 -9.81 -14.65 6.22
N PHE A 214 -9.45 -14.68 4.95
CA PHE A 214 -10.24 -14.13 3.85
C PHE A 214 -10.83 -15.23 2.99
N GLU A 215 -11.94 -14.93 2.31
CA GLU A 215 -12.54 -15.78 1.30
C GLU A 215 -12.89 -14.94 0.08
N THR A 216 -12.56 -15.41 -1.11
CA THR A 216 -12.78 -14.69 -2.36
C THR A 216 -14.10 -15.09 -3.02
N GLU A 217 -14.47 -14.41 -4.11
CA GLU A 217 -15.70 -14.67 -4.87
C GLU A 217 -15.77 -16.11 -5.40
N SER A 218 -14.64 -16.69 -5.82
CA SER A 218 -14.56 -18.09 -6.29
C SER A 218 -14.49 -19.11 -5.15
N GLY A 219 -14.35 -18.64 -3.89
CA GLY A 219 -14.23 -19.49 -2.71
C GLY A 219 -12.79 -19.86 -2.34
N VAL A 220 -11.78 -19.22 -2.94
CA VAL A 220 -10.39 -19.38 -2.49
C VAL A 220 -10.29 -18.88 -1.05
N ARG A 221 -9.76 -19.73 -0.17
CA ARG A 221 -9.46 -19.34 1.21
C ARG A 221 -8.03 -18.83 1.32
N VAL A 222 -7.87 -17.71 2.00
CA VAL A 222 -6.57 -17.12 2.31
C VAL A 222 -6.43 -17.01 3.81
N ASP A 223 -5.36 -17.54 4.38
CA ASP A 223 -4.96 -17.23 5.75
C ASP A 223 -3.72 -16.37 5.77
N ASP A 224 -3.77 -15.32 6.57
CA ASP A 224 -2.71 -14.35 6.74
C ASP A 224 -2.27 -14.31 8.20
N GLU A 225 -0.99 -14.67 8.45
CA GLU A 225 -0.34 -14.50 9.74
C GLU A 225 0.17 -13.06 9.86
N LEU A 226 -0.42 -12.29 10.73
CA LEU A 226 0.02 -10.94 11.02
C LEU A 226 0.78 -10.91 12.35
N PHE A 227 2.13 -10.72 12.29
CA PHE A 227 3.00 -10.72 13.46
C PHE A 227 3.87 -9.47 13.49
N VAL A 228 3.40 -8.42 14.12
CA VAL A 228 4.04 -7.09 14.06
C VAL A 228 5.16 -6.85 15.08
N ASN A 229 5.52 -7.85 15.89
CA ASN A 229 6.67 -7.82 16.82
C ASN A 229 7.46 -9.13 16.79
N CYS A 230 7.78 -9.63 15.61
CA CYS A 230 8.51 -10.91 15.43
C CYS A 230 9.97 -10.83 15.86
N ASN A 231 10.57 -9.63 15.87
CA ASN A 231 11.92 -9.30 16.35
C ASN A 231 13.11 -9.81 15.51
N TYR A 232 12.87 -10.50 14.39
CA TYR A 232 13.99 -11.00 13.57
C TYR A 232 14.12 -10.30 12.21
N GLY A 233 13.11 -9.60 11.73
CA GLY A 233 13.17 -8.88 10.47
C GLY A 233 11.79 -8.54 9.90
N TYR A 234 11.77 -7.87 8.77
CA TYR A 234 10.58 -7.61 7.97
C TYR A 234 10.43 -8.76 6.96
N ASP A 235 9.58 -9.72 7.30
CA ASP A 235 9.44 -10.98 6.57
C ASP A 235 8.02 -11.11 6.00
N ILE A 236 7.94 -10.96 4.67
CA ILE A 236 6.69 -11.04 3.91
C ILE A 236 6.69 -12.30 3.06
N GLN A 237 5.72 -13.16 3.29
CA GLN A 237 5.58 -14.43 2.59
C GLN A 237 4.22 -14.50 1.89
N CYS A 238 4.19 -15.22 0.76
CA CYS A 238 2.98 -15.53 0.03
C CYS A 238 3.20 -16.84 -0.72
N GLU A 239 2.35 -17.82 -0.47
CA GLU A 239 2.32 -19.11 -1.16
C GLU A 239 0.92 -19.35 -1.70
N VAL A 240 0.83 -19.82 -2.94
CA VAL A 240 -0.41 -20.07 -3.67
C VAL A 240 -0.48 -21.56 -4.01
N ILE A 241 -1.52 -22.21 -3.58
CA ILE A 241 -1.75 -23.64 -3.72
C ILE A 241 -2.84 -23.86 -4.78
N GLY A 242 -2.45 -24.47 -5.89
CA GLY A 242 -3.37 -24.92 -6.94
C GLY A 242 -3.50 -26.44 -6.96
N GLU A 243 -4.42 -26.95 -7.79
CA GLU A 243 -4.64 -28.38 -7.94
C GLU A 243 -3.42 -29.15 -8.43
N ASN A 244 -2.61 -28.53 -9.30
CA ASN A 244 -1.51 -29.20 -9.99
C ASN A 244 -0.13 -28.85 -9.42
N ALA A 245 0.02 -27.69 -8.77
CA ALA A 245 1.30 -27.21 -8.27
C ALA A 245 1.14 -26.13 -7.18
N ILE A 246 2.24 -25.85 -6.51
CA ILE A 246 2.37 -24.79 -5.51
C ILE A 246 3.42 -23.80 -6.01
N THR A 247 3.17 -22.51 -5.82
CA THR A 247 4.13 -21.44 -6.11
C THR A 247 4.12 -20.41 -4.98
N GLY A 248 5.23 -19.71 -4.79
CA GLY A 248 5.31 -18.72 -3.73
C GLY A 248 6.49 -17.76 -3.89
N LEU A 249 6.52 -16.76 -3.03
CA LEU A 249 7.66 -15.86 -2.97
C LEU A 249 8.89 -16.61 -2.45
N THR A 250 10.03 -16.38 -3.10
CA THR A 250 11.32 -16.87 -2.59
C THR A 250 11.95 -15.83 -1.67
N GLU A 251 12.85 -16.29 -0.79
CA GLU A 251 13.74 -15.37 -0.06
C GLU A 251 14.56 -14.54 -1.04
N GLN A 252 14.53 -13.23 -0.90
CA GLN A 252 15.27 -12.31 -1.80
C GLN A 252 16.72 -12.07 -1.35
N ALA A 253 17.31 -13.03 -0.67
CA ALA A 253 18.68 -12.94 -0.24
C ALA A 253 19.64 -13.10 -1.44
N LEU A 254 20.37 -12.04 -1.77
CA LEU A 254 21.41 -12.06 -2.81
C LEU A 254 22.70 -12.77 -2.33
N THR A 255 22.86 -12.95 -1.02
CA THR A 255 24.05 -13.53 -0.41
C THR A 255 23.65 -14.45 0.74
N TYR A 256 24.56 -15.38 1.08
CA TYR A 256 24.46 -16.16 2.31
C TYR A 256 25.71 -15.92 3.19
N THR A 257 25.52 -16.07 4.49
CA THR A 257 26.62 -16.03 5.46
C THR A 257 26.82 -17.42 6.08
N ARG A 258 28.07 -17.89 6.11
CA ARG A 258 28.45 -19.11 6.83
C ARG A 258 29.13 -18.71 8.14
N SER A 259 28.53 -19.05 9.28
CA SER A 259 29.07 -18.76 10.61
C SER A 259 28.57 -19.81 11.60
N GLN A 260 29.34 -20.06 12.67
CA GLN A 260 28.94 -20.96 13.77
C GLN A 260 28.41 -22.32 13.29
N SER A 261 29.07 -22.90 12.27
CA SER A 261 28.68 -24.16 11.62
C SER A 261 27.32 -24.16 10.91
N GLY A 262 26.74 -23.00 10.65
CA GLY A 262 25.47 -22.80 9.96
C GLY A 262 25.58 -21.97 8.69
N VAL A 263 24.49 -21.96 7.93
CA VAL A 263 24.28 -21.07 6.77
C VAL A 263 23.03 -20.26 7.05
N GLY A 264 23.11 -18.94 6.86
CA GLY A 264 21.97 -18.03 7.01
C GLY A 264 21.92 -17.00 5.91
N HIS A 265 20.77 -16.39 5.76
CA HIS A 265 20.50 -15.28 4.85
C HIS A 265 20.14 -14.02 5.64
N HIS A 266 20.39 -12.86 5.05
CA HIS A 266 19.93 -11.60 5.60
C HIS A 266 18.41 -11.48 5.37
N ILE A 267 17.66 -11.10 6.40
CA ILE A 267 16.26 -10.74 6.33
C ILE A 267 16.18 -9.22 6.43
N ALA A 268 15.46 -8.58 5.50
CA ALA A 268 15.25 -7.14 5.49
C ALA A 268 14.71 -6.64 6.84
N GLN A 269 15.13 -5.46 7.26
CA GLN A 269 14.71 -4.90 8.56
C GLN A 269 13.54 -3.90 8.43
N SER A 270 13.18 -3.54 7.20
CA SER A 270 12.08 -2.60 6.93
C SER A 270 11.44 -2.85 5.56
N CYS A 271 10.24 -2.32 5.38
CA CYS A 271 9.57 -2.33 4.07
C CYS A 271 10.37 -1.57 3.00
N MET A 272 11.04 -0.46 3.37
CA MET A 272 11.88 0.30 2.45
C MET A 272 13.05 -0.52 1.92
N GLU A 273 13.62 -1.40 2.75
CA GLU A 273 14.69 -2.32 2.33
C GLU A 273 14.13 -3.46 1.47
N ARG A 274 13.07 -4.13 1.95
CA ARG A 274 12.46 -5.29 1.27
C ARG A 274 11.88 -4.93 -0.09
N PHE A 275 11.24 -3.77 -0.19
CA PHE A 275 10.51 -3.34 -1.37
C PHE A 275 11.15 -2.14 -2.09
N ALA A 276 12.45 -1.92 -1.94
CA ALA A 276 13.16 -0.79 -2.55
C ALA A 276 12.85 -0.67 -4.06
N ILE A 277 13.01 -1.77 -4.81
CA ILE A 277 12.75 -1.82 -6.26
C ILE A 277 11.26 -1.58 -6.57
N ALA A 278 10.36 -2.08 -5.72
CA ALA A 278 8.92 -1.91 -5.90
C ALA A 278 8.52 -0.43 -5.77
N TYR A 279 9.01 0.26 -4.74
CA TYR A 279 8.81 1.70 -4.57
C TYR A 279 9.40 2.50 -5.73
N ASP A 280 10.59 2.15 -6.22
CA ASP A 280 11.22 2.83 -7.36
C ASP A 280 10.33 2.71 -8.62
N ARG A 281 9.84 1.50 -8.91
CA ARG A 281 8.97 1.24 -10.07
C ARG A 281 7.60 1.89 -9.93
N GLU A 282 7.02 1.89 -8.75
CA GLU A 282 5.73 2.51 -8.46
C GLU A 282 5.77 4.03 -8.69
N VAL A 283 6.78 4.70 -8.15
CA VAL A 283 6.96 6.14 -8.32
C VAL A 283 7.30 6.49 -9.77
N GLN A 284 8.16 5.70 -10.43
CA GLN A 284 8.47 5.92 -11.85
C GLN A 284 7.24 5.73 -12.74
N ASN A 285 6.37 4.73 -12.45
CA ASN A 285 5.11 4.51 -13.17
C ASN A 285 4.18 5.72 -13.09
N PHE A 286 4.05 6.32 -11.89
CA PHE A 286 3.30 7.55 -11.70
C PHE A 286 3.86 8.70 -12.54
N VAL A 287 5.16 8.96 -12.42
CA VAL A 287 5.84 10.04 -13.16
C VAL A 287 5.70 9.86 -14.67
N ASP A 288 5.85 8.64 -15.17
CA ASP A 288 5.72 8.31 -16.60
C ASP A 288 4.29 8.55 -17.12
N SER A 289 3.27 8.26 -16.31
CA SER A 289 1.87 8.50 -16.65
C SER A 289 1.59 10.01 -16.72
N VAL A 290 2.06 10.78 -15.75
CA VAL A 290 1.95 12.25 -15.75
C VAL A 290 2.68 12.86 -16.93
N ALA A 291 3.92 12.45 -17.19
CA ALA A 291 4.74 12.99 -18.28
C ALA A 291 4.13 12.75 -19.68
N ARG A 292 3.40 11.64 -19.83
CA ARG A 292 2.66 11.30 -21.06
C ARG A 292 1.30 11.96 -21.16
N GLY A 293 0.79 12.59 -20.09
CA GLY A 293 -0.58 13.08 -20.02
C GLY A 293 -1.63 11.97 -20.12
N SER A 294 -1.25 10.73 -19.75
CA SER A 294 -2.14 9.58 -19.77
C SER A 294 -2.85 9.40 -18.43
N GLU A 295 -3.91 8.59 -18.43
CA GLU A 295 -4.53 8.15 -17.18
C GLU A 295 -3.55 7.33 -16.33
N MET A 296 -3.74 7.34 -15.01
CA MET A 296 -2.95 6.53 -14.09
C MET A 296 -3.20 5.03 -14.36
N THR A 297 -2.12 4.25 -14.40
CA THR A 297 -2.15 2.81 -14.68
C THR A 297 -1.86 1.94 -13.46
N GLY A 298 -1.41 2.55 -12.37
CA GLY A 298 -1.19 1.88 -11.07
C GLY A 298 -2.47 1.56 -10.31
N PRO A 299 -2.36 1.12 -9.05
CA PRO A 299 -3.50 0.89 -8.16
C PRO A 299 -4.40 2.13 -8.10
N SER A 300 -5.70 1.92 -8.20
CA SER A 300 -6.69 3.00 -8.34
C SER A 300 -7.33 3.38 -7.01
N SER A 301 -8.08 4.48 -7.01
CA SER A 301 -8.98 4.82 -5.91
C SER A 301 -9.98 3.69 -5.63
N TRP A 302 -10.46 3.00 -6.68
CA TRP A 302 -11.35 1.86 -6.54
C TRP A 302 -10.70 0.72 -5.76
N ASP A 303 -9.43 0.41 -6.03
CA ASP A 303 -8.70 -0.60 -5.26
C ASP A 303 -8.62 -0.21 -3.78
N GLY A 304 -8.31 1.05 -3.49
CA GLY A 304 -8.27 1.58 -2.12
C GLY A 304 -9.63 1.51 -1.41
N TYR A 305 -10.71 1.81 -2.13
CA TYR A 305 -12.06 1.73 -1.59
C TYR A 305 -12.44 0.28 -1.23
N ILE A 306 -12.17 -0.68 -2.10
CA ILE A 306 -12.45 -2.09 -1.80
C ILE A 306 -11.60 -2.58 -0.62
N VAL A 307 -10.33 -2.19 -0.55
CA VAL A 307 -9.48 -2.49 0.62
C VAL A 307 -10.10 -1.92 1.90
N ALA A 308 -10.60 -0.69 1.88
CA ALA A 308 -11.24 -0.08 3.06
C ALA A 308 -12.52 -0.82 3.48
N LEU A 309 -13.35 -1.30 2.53
CA LEU A 309 -14.53 -2.12 2.82
C LEU A 309 -14.16 -3.43 3.53
N VAL A 310 -13.11 -4.11 3.07
CA VAL A 310 -12.62 -5.33 3.72
C VAL A 310 -12.05 -5.03 5.11
N CYS A 311 -11.33 -3.90 5.27
CA CYS A 311 -10.82 -3.46 6.57
C CYS A 311 -11.97 -3.18 7.56
N ASP A 312 -13.04 -2.49 7.13
CA ASP A 312 -14.19 -2.21 8.00
C ASP A 312 -14.86 -3.50 8.50
N ALA A 313 -15.04 -4.51 7.62
CA ALA A 313 -15.53 -5.83 8.00
C ALA A 313 -14.53 -6.57 8.92
N GLY A 314 -13.22 -6.43 8.66
CA GLY A 314 -12.16 -6.98 9.51
C GLY A 314 -12.15 -6.35 10.92
N LEU A 315 -12.37 -5.05 11.03
CA LEU A 315 -12.51 -4.35 12.31
C LEU A 315 -13.76 -4.79 13.09
N ALA A 316 -14.87 -5.08 12.39
CA ALA A 316 -16.04 -5.67 13.01
C ALA A 316 -15.72 -7.06 13.58
N SER A 317 -15.06 -7.91 12.77
CA SER A 317 -14.61 -9.23 13.19
C SER A 317 -13.62 -9.19 14.35
N LEU A 318 -12.71 -8.22 14.36
CA LEU A 318 -11.77 -8.03 15.46
C LEU A 318 -12.46 -7.80 16.81
N LYS A 319 -13.67 -7.19 16.81
CA LYS A 319 -14.47 -6.90 18.00
C LYS A 319 -15.23 -8.13 18.50
N ASP A 320 -15.90 -8.86 17.61
CA ASP A 320 -16.82 -9.94 17.98
C ASP A 320 -16.29 -11.36 17.69
N GLY A 321 -15.19 -11.51 16.96
CA GLY A 321 -14.60 -12.80 16.58
C GLY A 321 -15.42 -13.58 15.54
N GLN A 322 -16.41 -12.94 14.90
CA GLN A 322 -17.26 -13.58 13.90
C GLN A 322 -16.75 -13.32 12.48
N LYS A 323 -17.15 -14.18 11.55
CA LYS A 323 -16.97 -13.95 10.11
C LYS A 323 -17.93 -12.85 9.67
N HIS A 324 -17.40 -11.83 8.99
CA HIS A 324 -18.17 -10.75 8.39
C HIS A 324 -18.10 -10.82 6.87
N ASN A 325 -19.26 -10.68 6.21
CA ASN A 325 -19.32 -10.56 4.76
C ASN A 325 -19.00 -9.14 4.32
N VAL A 326 -18.35 -9.02 3.16
CA VAL A 326 -18.04 -7.75 2.52
C VAL A 326 -18.99 -7.54 1.35
N ALA A 327 -19.81 -6.51 1.41
CA ALA A 327 -20.68 -6.14 0.32
C ALA A 327 -19.90 -5.29 -0.71
N ILE A 328 -19.53 -5.90 -1.82
CA ILE A 328 -18.80 -5.23 -2.90
C ILE A 328 -19.80 -4.51 -3.80
N PRO A 329 -19.74 -3.17 -3.94
CA PRO A 329 -20.62 -2.44 -4.84
C PRO A 329 -20.20 -2.64 -6.30
N GLU A 330 -21.09 -2.22 -7.24
CA GLU A 330 -20.77 -2.22 -8.67
C GLU A 330 -19.61 -1.28 -8.98
N CYS A 331 -18.64 -1.78 -9.76
CA CYS A 331 -17.46 -0.99 -10.14
C CYS A 331 -17.85 0.09 -11.15
N PRO A 332 -17.57 1.37 -10.89
CA PRO A 332 -17.82 2.43 -11.85
C PRO A 332 -17.08 2.21 -13.17
N ALA A 333 -17.71 2.59 -14.29
CA ALA A 333 -17.16 2.40 -15.63
C ALA A 333 -15.76 3.01 -15.82
N LEU A 334 -15.42 4.04 -15.04
CA LEU A 334 -14.09 4.69 -15.05
C LEU A 334 -12.95 3.72 -14.72
N TYR A 335 -13.21 2.70 -13.88
CA TYR A 335 -12.19 1.75 -13.39
C TYR A 335 -12.22 0.40 -14.11
N LEU A 336 -13.21 0.18 -14.98
CA LEU A 336 -13.27 -1.04 -15.78
C LEU A 336 -12.17 -1.05 -16.84
N PRO A 337 -11.65 -2.23 -17.24
CA PRO A 337 -10.71 -2.35 -18.35
C PRO A 337 -11.30 -1.70 -19.61
N LYS A 338 -10.51 -0.84 -20.25
CA LYS A 338 -10.89 -0.28 -21.56
C LYS A 338 -10.62 -1.33 -22.63
N ASN A 339 -11.67 -1.75 -23.34
CA ASN A 339 -11.59 -2.67 -24.47
C ASN A 339 -10.74 -2.11 -25.62
#